data_726d0c17108603b62f4af9713378aa65
#
_entry.id   726d0c17108603b62f4af9713378aa65
#
_cell.length_a   1.000
_cell.length_b   1.000
_cell.length_c   1.000
_cell.angle_alpha   90.00
_cell.angle_beta   90.00
_cell.angle_gamma   90.00
#
_symmetry.space_group_name_H-M   'P 1'
#
loop_
_entity.id
_entity.type
_entity.pdbx_description
1 polymer ?
#
loop_
_entity_poly.entity_id
_entity_poly.type
_entity_poly.pdbx_seq_one_letter_code
_entity_poly.pdbx_strand_id
1 'polypeptide(L)'
;MDEREPSGRSDEHEDLLAHGNALLRYALPRVRDRCTAEDLVQDTLVVAVAKRSEFAGESSMRTWLVGILRHKILDHYRWQQRHPGDQPDGDATRPADDSDPWFTSLGDWRTDPNVGLEVLDADPSQTLERSQLRAALRFCIEHLPAGLHRVFVLRELEDLEPDAACEAAGIARDSLAVFLYRARQALRACMQKKWVES
;
A
#
# COMPACT_ATOMS: atom_id res chain seq x y z
N MET A 1 52.78 -10.43 0.44
CA MET A 1 51.51 -10.58 -0.34
C MET A 1 50.42 -10.27 0.62
N ASP A 2 49.98 -9.06 0.58
CA ASP A 2 48.99 -8.51 1.52
C ASP A 2 47.66 -8.48 0.75
N GLU A 3 46.82 -9.50 1.00
CA GLU A 3 45.45 -9.57 0.46
C GLU A 3 44.57 -8.70 1.34
N ARG A 4 44.50 -7.42 1.04
CA ARG A 4 43.42 -6.56 1.54
C ARG A 4 42.14 -6.99 0.86
N GLU A 5 41.31 -7.75 1.59
CA GLU A 5 39.90 -7.94 1.24
C GLU A 5 39.18 -6.59 1.12
N PRO A 6 38.31 -6.40 0.14
CA PRO A 6 37.59 -5.14 -0.05
C PRO A 6 36.50 -4.96 1.01
N SER A 7 36.83 -4.31 2.10
CA SER A 7 35.94 -3.93 3.22
C SER A 7 34.71 -3.12 2.79
N GLY A 8 34.69 -2.56 1.58
CA GLY A 8 33.61 -1.73 1.09
C GLY A 8 32.31 -2.47 0.71
N ARG A 9 32.37 -3.74 0.30
CA ARG A 9 31.17 -4.51 -0.10
C ARG A 9 30.30 -4.94 1.08
N SER A 10 30.91 -5.21 2.21
CA SER A 10 30.18 -5.62 3.42
C SER A 10 29.35 -4.47 3.98
N ASP A 11 29.95 -3.27 4.03
CA ASP A 11 29.28 -2.06 4.53
C ASP A 11 28.12 -1.62 3.64
N GLU A 12 28.25 -1.79 2.33
CA GLU A 12 27.18 -1.46 1.36
C GLU A 12 25.97 -2.40 1.46
N HIS A 13 26.18 -3.68 1.74
CA HIS A 13 25.11 -4.64 1.94
C HIS A 13 24.39 -4.43 3.28
N GLU A 14 25.14 -4.09 4.34
CA GLU A 14 24.61 -3.82 5.65
C GLU A 14 23.69 -2.57 5.64
N ASP A 15 24.07 -1.52 4.89
CA ASP A 15 23.23 -0.34 4.66
C ASP A 15 21.87 -0.70 4.01
N LEU A 16 21.85 -1.55 2.99
CA LEU A 16 20.64 -2.01 2.34
C LEU A 16 19.74 -2.83 3.29
N LEU A 17 20.33 -3.73 4.07
CA LEU A 17 19.59 -4.59 5.01
C LEU A 17 18.95 -3.77 6.15
N ALA A 18 19.56 -2.67 6.58
CA ALA A 18 19.01 -1.76 7.57
C ALA A 18 17.63 -1.20 7.16
N HIS A 19 17.33 -1.14 5.87
CA HIS A 19 16.04 -0.70 5.34
C HIS A 19 14.95 -1.79 5.32
N GLY A 20 15.27 -3.07 5.53
CA GLY A 20 14.34 -4.20 5.42
C GLY A 20 13.05 -4.02 6.21
N ASN A 21 13.14 -3.59 7.49
CA ASN A 21 11.97 -3.32 8.32
C ASN A 21 11.09 -2.17 7.79
N ALA A 22 11.68 -1.16 7.16
CA ALA A 22 10.93 -0.05 6.57
C ALA A 22 10.21 -0.49 5.30
N LEU A 23 10.85 -1.32 4.47
CA LEU A 23 10.25 -1.92 3.28
C LEU A 23 9.12 -2.87 3.65
N LEU A 24 9.30 -3.70 4.68
CA LEU A 24 8.25 -4.61 5.14
C LEU A 24 7.01 -3.85 5.63
N ARG A 25 7.19 -2.76 6.40
CA ARG A 25 6.09 -1.88 6.80
C ARG A 25 5.38 -1.21 5.62
N TYR A 26 6.08 -1.00 4.51
CA TYR A 26 5.48 -0.51 3.27
C TYR A 26 4.71 -1.60 2.53
N ALA A 27 5.25 -2.81 2.44
CA ALA A 27 4.66 -3.93 1.70
C ALA A 27 3.40 -4.52 2.37
N LEU A 28 3.42 -4.73 3.70
CA LEU A 28 2.36 -5.41 4.44
C LEU A 28 0.94 -4.89 4.15
N PRO A 29 0.62 -3.59 4.26
CA PRO A 29 -0.73 -3.12 3.97
C PRO A 29 -1.11 -3.23 2.49
N ARG A 30 -0.15 -3.52 1.61
CA ARG A 30 -0.34 -3.59 0.16
C ARG A 30 -0.60 -5.00 -0.33
N VAL A 31 -0.01 -6.02 0.29
CA VAL A 31 -0.16 -7.41 -0.16
C VAL A 31 -0.88 -8.31 0.85
N ARG A 32 -1.15 -7.84 2.07
CA ARG A 32 -1.89 -8.49 3.15
C ARG A 32 -1.23 -9.74 3.74
N ASP A 33 -0.62 -10.54 2.91
CA ASP A 33 0.08 -11.74 3.34
C ASP A 33 1.52 -11.43 3.71
N ARG A 34 1.92 -11.86 4.92
CA ARG A 34 3.23 -11.58 5.46
C ARG A 34 4.34 -12.28 4.67
N CYS A 35 4.14 -13.52 4.29
CA CYS A 35 5.13 -14.27 3.52
C CYS A 35 5.37 -13.59 2.16
N THR A 36 4.30 -13.25 1.46
CA THR A 36 4.40 -12.48 0.21
C THR A 36 5.11 -11.14 0.41
N ALA A 37 4.82 -10.42 1.50
CA ALA A 37 5.50 -9.15 1.78
C ALA A 37 7.00 -9.34 2.02
N GLU A 38 7.40 -10.37 2.76
CA GLU A 38 8.79 -10.71 3.04
C GLU A 38 9.51 -11.12 1.74
N ASP A 39 8.90 -11.92 0.89
CA ASP A 39 9.44 -12.33 -0.42
C ASP A 39 9.68 -11.12 -1.33
N LEU A 40 8.69 -10.22 -1.44
CA LEU A 40 8.83 -9.00 -2.25
C LEU A 40 9.94 -8.06 -1.72
N VAL A 41 10.11 -7.99 -0.40
CA VAL A 41 11.21 -7.23 0.21
C VAL A 41 12.55 -7.88 -0.10
N GLN A 42 12.68 -9.21 0.03
CA GLN A 42 13.90 -9.93 -0.33
C GLN A 42 14.26 -9.73 -1.79
N ASP A 43 13.30 -9.92 -2.69
CA ASP A 43 13.44 -9.67 -4.11
C ASP A 43 13.89 -8.23 -4.42
N THR A 44 13.36 -7.26 -3.67
CA THR A 44 13.74 -5.85 -3.79
C THR A 44 15.20 -5.64 -3.41
N LEU A 45 15.65 -6.23 -2.30
CA LEU A 45 17.03 -6.14 -1.85
C LEU A 45 18.01 -6.81 -2.83
N VAL A 46 17.64 -7.97 -3.39
CA VAL A 46 18.45 -8.63 -4.43
C VAL A 46 18.60 -7.75 -5.66
N VAL A 47 17.52 -7.14 -6.14
CA VAL A 47 17.58 -6.21 -7.27
C VAL A 47 18.38 -4.96 -6.92
N ALA A 48 18.25 -4.44 -5.69
CA ALA A 48 18.99 -3.28 -5.24
C ALA A 48 20.51 -3.53 -5.18
N VAL A 49 20.93 -4.71 -4.73
CA VAL A 49 22.35 -5.11 -4.77
C VAL A 49 22.85 -5.14 -6.22
N ALA A 50 22.11 -5.77 -7.13
CA ALA A 50 22.49 -5.86 -8.54
C ALA A 50 22.55 -4.49 -9.24
N LYS A 51 21.67 -3.56 -8.84
CA LYS A 51 21.55 -2.22 -9.42
C LYS A 51 22.20 -1.10 -8.59
N ARG A 52 23.03 -1.46 -7.61
CA ARG A 52 23.65 -0.48 -6.69
C ARG A 52 24.45 0.61 -7.43
N SER A 53 25.13 0.23 -8.51
CA SER A 53 25.87 1.16 -9.35
C SER A 53 25.01 2.15 -10.14
N GLU A 54 23.73 1.84 -10.31
CA GLU A 54 22.76 2.73 -10.98
C GLU A 54 22.18 3.79 -10.03
N PHE A 55 22.40 3.65 -8.73
CA PHE A 55 21.91 4.62 -7.74
C PHE A 55 22.73 5.92 -7.80
N ALA A 56 22.16 6.94 -8.42
CA ALA A 56 22.81 8.23 -8.64
C ALA A 56 22.86 9.14 -7.39
N GLY A 57 22.23 8.74 -6.27
CA GLY A 57 22.18 9.58 -5.05
C GLY A 57 21.22 10.77 -5.13
N GLU A 58 20.40 10.88 -6.18
CA GLU A 58 19.40 11.97 -6.35
C GLU A 58 18.25 11.90 -5.35
N SER A 59 18.08 10.77 -4.70
CA SER A 59 17.09 10.53 -3.64
C SER A 59 17.71 9.80 -2.46
N SER A 60 16.98 9.67 -1.35
CA SER A 60 17.43 8.81 -0.25
C SER A 60 17.45 7.34 -0.70
N MET A 61 18.36 6.54 -0.14
CA MET A 61 18.40 5.09 -0.35
C MET A 61 17.04 4.44 -0.13
N ARG A 62 16.35 4.82 0.93
CA ARG A 62 15.00 4.34 1.24
C ARG A 62 14.00 4.65 0.11
N THR A 63 14.02 5.86 -0.43
CA THR A 63 13.11 6.27 -1.52
C THR A 63 13.37 5.43 -2.78
N TRP A 64 14.62 5.20 -3.11
CA TRP A 64 15.00 4.37 -4.25
C TRP A 64 14.54 2.90 -4.07
N LEU A 65 14.78 2.33 -2.88
CA LEU A 65 14.33 0.97 -2.55
C LEU A 65 12.80 0.83 -2.59
N VAL A 66 12.07 1.82 -2.09
CA VAL A 66 10.60 1.86 -2.18
C VAL A 66 10.16 1.90 -3.64
N GLY A 67 10.85 2.62 -4.50
CA GLY A 67 10.58 2.62 -5.95
C GLY A 67 10.70 1.23 -6.56
N ILE A 68 11.75 0.47 -6.23
CA ILE A 68 11.93 -0.92 -6.71
C ILE A 68 10.80 -1.80 -6.15
N LEU A 69 10.52 -1.70 -4.85
CA LEU A 69 9.47 -2.48 -4.19
C LEU A 69 8.08 -2.22 -4.79
N ARG A 70 7.78 -0.96 -5.12
CA ARG A 70 6.54 -0.58 -5.80
C ARG A 70 6.34 -1.33 -7.11
N HIS A 71 7.36 -1.41 -7.95
CA HIS A 71 7.30 -2.19 -9.19
C HIS A 71 7.05 -3.68 -8.92
N LYS A 72 7.72 -4.26 -7.91
CA LYS A 72 7.51 -5.66 -7.52
C LYS A 72 6.08 -5.93 -7.04
N ILE A 73 5.49 -5.01 -6.28
CA ILE A 73 4.09 -5.10 -5.83
C ILE A 73 3.14 -5.06 -7.05
N LEU A 74 3.37 -4.16 -8.00
CA LEU A 74 2.57 -4.08 -9.22
C LEU A 74 2.64 -5.36 -10.06
N ASP A 75 3.84 -5.91 -10.21
CA ASP A 75 4.06 -7.16 -10.93
C ASP A 75 3.38 -8.34 -10.23
N HIS A 76 3.39 -8.37 -8.89
CA HIS A 76 2.66 -9.35 -8.08
C HIS A 76 1.14 -9.28 -8.36
N TYR A 77 0.54 -8.10 -8.39
CA TYR A 77 -0.89 -7.94 -8.71
C TYR A 77 -1.21 -8.37 -10.15
N ARG A 78 -0.39 -8.02 -11.13
CA ARG A 78 -0.53 -8.47 -12.52
C ARG A 78 -0.39 -9.98 -12.64
N TRP A 79 0.50 -10.59 -11.88
CA TRP A 79 0.66 -12.03 -11.82
C TRP A 79 -0.59 -12.72 -11.23
N GLN A 80 -1.10 -12.22 -10.10
CA GLN A 80 -2.32 -12.72 -9.47
C GLN A 80 -3.53 -12.65 -10.42
N GLN A 81 -3.66 -11.57 -11.18
CA GLN A 81 -4.73 -11.41 -12.17
C GLN A 81 -4.69 -12.48 -13.24
N ARG A 82 -3.49 -12.86 -13.70
CA ARG A 82 -3.31 -13.91 -14.71
C ARG A 82 -3.47 -15.34 -14.17
N HIS A 83 -3.42 -15.50 -12.83
CA HIS A 83 -3.50 -16.79 -12.15
C HIS A 83 -4.60 -16.74 -11.06
N PRO A 84 -5.89 -16.70 -11.44
CA PRO A 84 -7.00 -16.45 -10.50
C PRO A 84 -7.34 -17.62 -9.57
N GLY A 85 -6.57 -18.71 -9.57
CA GLY A 85 -6.87 -19.94 -8.82
C GLY A 85 -6.84 -19.87 -7.29
N ASP A 86 -6.37 -18.76 -6.68
CA ASP A 86 -6.14 -18.67 -5.24
C ASP A 86 -6.87 -17.47 -4.57
N GLN A 87 -7.96 -16.97 -5.15
CA GLN A 87 -8.65 -15.82 -4.54
C GLN A 87 -9.86 -16.25 -3.70
N PRO A 88 -9.93 -15.89 -2.41
CA PRO A 88 -11.18 -15.96 -1.66
C PRO A 88 -12.17 -14.93 -2.23
N ASP A 89 -13.25 -15.44 -2.82
CA ASP A 89 -14.34 -14.68 -3.40
C ASP A 89 -14.99 -13.76 -2.35
N GLY A 90 -14.85 -12.45 -2.54
CA GLY A 90 -15.62 -11.45 -1.85
C GLY A 90 -16.59 -10.81 -2.85
N ASP A 91 -17.88 -10.94 -2.60
CA ASP A 91 -18.97 -10.39 -3.40
C ASP A 91 -18.84 -8.88 -3.64
N ALA A 92 -18.11 -8.50 -4.69
CA ALA A 92 -17.91 -7.11 -5.11
C ALA A 92 -19.01 -6.63 -6.09
N THR A 93 -20.06 -7.45 -6.34
CA THR A 93 -21.02 -7.21 -7.43
C THR A 93 -22.30 -6.47 -7.01
N ARG A 94 -22.50 -6.10 -5.73
CA ARG A 94 -23.72 -5.34 -5.36
C ARG A 94 -23.60 -3.88 -5.85
N PRO A 95 -24.68 -3.30 -6.40
CA PRO A 95 -24.72 -1.90 -6.81
C PRO A 95 -24.43 -0.94 -5.66
N ALA A 96 -23.82 0.21 -5.96
CA ALA A 96 -23.66 1.28 -4.98
C ALA A 96 -25.06 1.83 -4.61
N ASP A 97 -25.30 2.08 -3.33
CA ASP A 97 -26.52 2.72 -2.85
C ASP A 97 -26.32 4.24 -2.85
N ASP A 98 -27.20 4.96 -3.56
CA ASP A 98 -27.16 6.44 -3.66
C ASP A 98 -27.54 7.16 -2.35
N SER A 99 -27.90 6.42 -1.33
CA SER A 99 -28.28 6.97 -0.01
C SER A 99 -27.09 7.30 0.89
N ASP A 100 -25.85 7.06 0.48
CA ASP A 100 -24.68 7.38 1.30
C ASP A 100 -24.51 8.90 1.45
N PRO A 101 -24.47 9.41 2.71
CA PRO A 101 -24.36 10.86 2.94
C PRO A 101 -22.98 11.44 2.61
N TRP A 102 -21.96 10.61 2.47
CA TRP A 102 -20.55 11.03 2.37
C TRP A 102 -19.95 10.90 0.97
N PHE A 103 -20.47 9.97 0.18
CA PHE A 103 -19.95 9.69 -1.16
C PHE A 103 -21.04 9.79 -2.22
N THR A 104 -20.67 10.14 -3.44
CA THR A 104 -21.51 10.01 -4.63
C THR A 104 -21.59 8.55 -5.07
N SER A 105 -22.55 8.19 -5.91
CA SER A 105 -22.61 6.87 -6.56
C SER A 105 -21.38 6.56 -7.42
N LEU A 106 -20.61 7.59 -7.80
CA LEU A 106 -19.33 7.48 -8.50
C LEU A 106 -18.15 7.26 -7.55
N GLY A 107 -18.38 7.30 -6.23
CA GLY A 107 -17.36 7.09 -5.23
C GLY A 107 -16.54 8.32 -4.85
N ASP A 108 -16.95 9.51 -5.32
CA ASP A 108 -16.32 10.78 -4.93
C ASP A 108 -16.85 11.29 -3.60
N TRP A 109 -16.05 12.08 -2.88
CA TRP A 109 -16.49 12.74 -1.67
C TRP A 109 -17.57 13.79 -1.99
N ARG A 110 -18.71 13.77 -1.29
CA ARG A 110 -19.74 14.82 -1.36
C ARG A 110 -19.27 16.13 -0.70
N THR A 111 -18.34 16.00 0.24
CA THR A 111 -17.72 17.13 0.92
C THR A 111 -16.21 16.84 1.01
N ASP A 112 -15.36 17.87 0.82
CA ASP A 112 -13.91 17.73 0.93
C ASP A 112 -13.55 17.16 2.33
N PRO A 113 -12.91 15.97 2.41
CA PRO A 113 -12.54 15.35 3.68
C PRO A 113 -11.47 16.15 4.44
N ASN A 114 -10.81 17.11 3.78
CA ASN A 114 -9.81 17.97 4.39
C ASN A 114 -10.41 19.24 5.04
N VAL A 115 -11.70 19.48 4.90
CA VAL A 115 -12.37 20.58 5.61
C VAL A 115 -12.34 20.30 7.10
N GLY A 116 -11.48 21.00 7.82
CA GLY A 116 -11.29 20.88 9.28
C GLY A 116 -10.04 20.12 9.74
N LEU A 117 -9.22 19.59 8.82
CA LEU A 117 -7.87 19.11 9.13
C LEU A 117 -6.88 20.28 9.10
N GLU A 118 -7.04 21.22 9.99
CA GLU A 118 -5.96 22.17 10.27
C GLU A 118 -4.74 21.40 10.77
N VAL A 119 -3.57 21.81 10.28
CA VAL A 119 -2.27 21.24 10.69
C VAL A 119 -2.13 21.43 12.19
N LEU A 120 -2.40 20.37 12.94
CA LEU A 120 -2.23 20.37 14.38
C LEU A 120 -0.75 20.37 14.70
N ASP A 121 -0.30 21.43 15.37
CA ASP A 121 1.05 21.54 15.90
C ASP A 121 1.41 20.30 16.74
N ALA A 122 2.68 19.91 16.71
CA ALA A 122 3.18 18.62 17.20
C ALA A 122 3.22 18.55 18.73
N ASP A 123 2.08 18.33 19.37
CA ASP A 123 1.97 17.94 20.78
C ASP A 123 2.33 16.43 20.91
N PRO A 124 3.13 16.01 21.90
CA PRO A 124 3.49 14.61 22.12
C PRO A 124 2.29 13.66 22.29
N SER A 125 1.19 14.12 22.91
CA SER A 125 -0.07 13.35 23.03
C SER A 125 -0.67 13.03 21.66
N GLN A 126 -0.66 14.00 20.75
CA GLN A 126 -1.11 13.82 19.37
C GLN A 126 -0.24 12.86 18.57
N THR A 127 1.04 12.73 18.93
CA THR A 127 1.93 11.76 18.28
C THR A 127 1.51 10.33 18.60
N LEU A 128 1.08 10.04 19.83
CA LEU A 128 0.57 8.74 20.23
C LEU A 128 -0.78 8.43 19.54
N GLU A 129 -1.72 9.38 19.59
CA GLU A 129 -3.02 9.25 18.92
C GLU A 129 -2.88 9.03 17.41
N ARG A 130 -2.01 9.80 16.75
CA ARG A 130 -1.69 9.61 15.31
C ARG A 130 -1.08 8.24 15.03
N SER A 131 -0.26 7.72 15.94
CA SER A 131 0.33 6.39 15.83
C SER A 131 -0.75 5.30 15.92
N GLN A 132 -1.67 5.43 16.88
CA GLN A 132 -2.80 4.51 17.06
C GLN A 132 -3.77 4.58 15.88
N LEU A 133 -4.11 5.79 15.41
CA LEU A 133 -4.96 6.00 14.23
C LEU A 133 -4.36 5.33 12.99
N ARG A 134 -3.06 5.51 12.75
CA ARG A 134 -2.36 4.84 11.64
C ARG A 134 -2.36 3.33 11.78
N ALA A 135 -2.22 2.79 12.99
CA ALA A 135 -2.29 1.36 13.23
C ALA A 135 -3.69 0.81 12.96
N ALA A 136 -4.73 1.50 13.43
CA ALA A 136 -6.13 1.15 13.17
C ALA A 136 -6.46 1.20 11.67
N LEU A 137 -6.05 2.27 10.98
CA LEU A 137 -6.25 2.40 9.53
C LEU A 137 -5.55 1.28 8.75
N ARG A 138 -4.30 0.97 9.09
CA ARG A 138 -3.55 -0.12 8.48
C ARG A 138 -4.27 -1.45 8.67
N PHE A 139 -4.69 -1.75 9.88
CA PHE A 139 -5.49 -2.94 10.18
C PHE A 139 -6.75 -3.01 9.30
N CYS A 140 -7.49 -1.90 9.19
CA CYS A 140 -8.72 -1.87 8.38
C CYS A 140 -8.44 -2.07 6.89
N ILE A 141 -7.34 -1.51 6.35
CA ILE A 141 -6.93 -1.74 4.96
C ILE A 141 -6.61 -3.22 4.73
N GLU A 142 -5.82 -3.83 5.60
CA GLU A 142 -5.43 -5.25 5.52
C GLU A 142 -6.63 -6.20 5.57
N HIS A 143 -7.74 -5.78 6.22
CA HIS A 143 -8.95 -6.58 6.38
C HIS A 143 -10.06 -6.27 5.36
N LEU A 144 -9.82 -5.42 4.37
CA LEU A 144 -10.76 -5.25 3.25
C LEU A 144 -10.96 -6.57 2.50
N PRO A 145 -12.13 -6.85 1.92
CA PRO A 145 -12.30 -7.93 0.93
C PRO A 145 -11.24 -7.84 -0.18
N ALA A 146 -10.74 -8.98 -0.68
CA ALA A 146 -9.57 -9.02 -1.56
C ALA A 146 -9.68 -8.13 -2.80
N GLY A 147 -10.83 -8.12 -3.48
CA GLY A 147 -11.06 -7.27 -4.65
C GLY A 147 -11.05 -5.77 -4.30
N LEU A 148 -11.70 -5.41 -3.18
CA LEU A 148 -11.73 -4.01 -2.71
C LEU A 148 -10.34 -3.53 -2.27
N HIS A 149 -9.61 -4.37 -1.55
CA HIS A 149 -8.24 -4.10 -1.13
C HIS A 149 -7.33 -3.83 -2.32
N ARG A 150 -7.35 -4.71 -3.33
CA ARG A 150 -6.53 -4.58 -4.54
C ARG A 150 -6.77 -3.24 -5.23
N VAL A 151 -8.03 -2.91 -5.51
CA VAL A 151 -8.39 -1.66 -6.18
C VAL A 151 -8.00 -0.45 -5.34
N PHE A 152 -8.25 -0.50 -4.02
CA PHE A 152 -7.91 0.57 -3.09
C PHE A 152 -6.39 0.80 -3.03
N VAL A 153 -5.60 -0.26 -2.94
CA VAL A 153 -4.13 -0.16 -2.93
C VAL A 153 -3.63 0.46 -4.24
N LEU A 154 -4.04 -0.08 -5.37
CA LEU A 154 -3.54 0.37 -6.67
C LEU A 154 -3.91 1.83 -6.96
N ARG A 155 -5.09 2.26 -6.55
CA ARG A 155 -5.57 3.61 -6.84
C ARG A 155 -5.20 4.63 -5.76
N GLU A 156 -5.33 4.30 -4.47
CA GLU A 156 -5.18 5.26 -3.36
C GLU A 156 -3.79 5.20 -2.70
N LEU A 157 -3.13 4.05 -2.68
CA LEU A 157 -1.80 3.92 -2.06
C LEU A 157 -0.65 3.99 -3.08
N GLU A 158 -0.89 3.51 -4.30
CA GLU A 158 0.10 3.53 -5.39
C GLU A 158 -0.15 4.65 -6.40
N ASP A 159 -1.26 5.38 -6.26
CA ASP A 159 -1.64 6.51 -7.10
C ASP A 159 -1.54 6.20 -8.61
N LEU A 160 -1.97 4.99 -9.00
CA LEU A 160 -2.00 4.62 -10.41
C LEU A 160 -3.12 5.36 -11.12
N GLU A 161 -2.88 5.74 -12.38
CA GLU A 161 -3.93 6.22 -13.25
C GLU A 161 -5.10 5.21 -13.34
N PRO A 162 -6.34 5.69 -13.47
CA PRO A 162 -7.52 4.84 -13.43
C PRO A 162 -7.46 3.62 -14.37
N ASP A 163 -6.96 3.79 -15.58
CA ASP A 163 -6.89 2.71 -16.57
C ASP A 163 -5.82 1.68 -16.19
N ALA A 164 -4.65 2.13 -15.73
CA ALA A 164 -3.59 1.26 -15.23
C ALA A 164 -4.01 0.49 -13.96
N ALA A 165 -4.78 1.12 -13.07
CA ALA A 165 -5.32 0.48 -11.89
C ALA A 165 -6.34 -0.61 -12.26
N CYS A 166 -7.22 -0.35 -13.22
CA CYS A 166 -8.19 -1.33 -13.73
C CYS A 166 -7.49 -2.53 -14.37
N GLU A 167 -6.49 -2.28 -15.23
CA GLU A 167 -5.68 -3.32 -15.86
C GLU A 167 -5.00 -4.21 -14.80
N ALA A 168 -4.30 -3.61 -13.84
CA ALA A 168 -3.59 -4.34 -12.80
C ALA A 168 -4.53 -5.05 -11.82
N ALA A 169 -5.75 -4.52 -11.58
CA ALA A 169 -6.75 -5.14 -10.74
C ALA A 169 -7.58 -6.22 -11.46
N GLY A 170 -7.59 -6.24 -12.78
CA GLY A 170 -8.43 -7.14 -13.60
C GLY A 170 -9.91 -6.80 -13.54
N ILE A 171 -10.27 -5.51 -13.48
CA ILE A 171 -11.66 -5.04 -13.44
C ILE A 171 -12.00 -4.14 -14.64
N ALA A 172 -13.29 -4.08 -14.98
CA ALA A 172 -13.77 -3.12 -15.99
C ALA A 172 -13.66 -1.68 -15.48
N ARG A 173 -13.43 -0.73 -16.39
CA ARG A 173 -13.30 0.69 -16.08
C ARG A 173 -14.53 1.25 -15.35
N ASP A 174 -15.72 0.84 -15.79
CA ASP A 174 -17.00 1.27 -15.21
C ASP A 174 -17.21 0.75 -13.76
N SER A 175 -16.51 -0.31 -13.39
CA SER A 175 -16.59 -0.89 -12.05
C SER A 175 -15.68 -0.17 -11.02
N LEU A 176 -14.69 0.60 -11.47
CA LEU A 176 -13.68 1.21 -10.60
C LEU A 176 -14.31 2.06 -9.49
N ALA A 177 -15.23 2.94 -9.85
CA ALA A 177 -15.90 3.82 -8.90
C ALA A 177 -16.68 3.05 -7.84
N VAL A 178 -17.37 1.98 -8.24
CA VAL A 178 -18.12 1.11 -7.33
C VAL A 178 -17.20 0.40 -6.36
N PHE A 179 -16.05 -0.13 -6.82
CA PHE A 179 -15.07 -0.79 -5.95
C PHE A 179 -14.46 0.21 -4.95
N LEU A 180 -14.07 1.40 -5.39
CA LEU A 180 -13.54 2.45 -4.50
C LEU A 180 -14.56 2.91 -3.48
N TYR A 181 -15.80 3.14 -3.90
CA TYR A 181 -16.90 3.47 -3.02
C TYR A 181 -17.06 2.42 -1.91
N ARG A 182 -17.16 1.14 -2.28
CA ARG A 182 -17.30 0.05 -1.31
C ARG A 182 -16.09 -0.11 -0.39
N ALA A 183 -14.87 0.06 -0.93
CA ALA A 183 -13.67 0.04 -0.12
C ALA A 183 -13.68 1.13 0.95
N ARG A 184 -14.06 2.36 0.59
CA ARG A 184 -14.18 3.49 1.52
C ARG A 184 -15.27 3.24 2.57
N GLN A 185 -16.42 2.66 2.21
CA GLN A 185 -17.49 2.29 3.14
C GLN A 185 -17.03 1.23 4.14
N ALA A 186 -16.36 0.19 3.66
CA ALA A 186 -15.83 -0.87 4.52
C ALA A 186 -14.76 -0.32 5.48
N LEU A 187 -13.87 0.56 5.00
CA LEU A 187 -12.88 1.24 5.83
C LEU A 187 -13.53 2.10 6.90
N ARG A 188 -14.54 2.89 6.52
CA ARG A 188 -15.28 3.73 7.47
C ARG A 188 -15.92 2.90 8.58
N ALA A 189 -16.64 1.83 8.23
CA ALA A 189 -17.27 0.94 9.21
C ALA A 189 -16.23 0.29 10.14
N CYS A 190 -15.12 -0.17 9.59
CA CYS A 190 -14.02 -0.73 10.38
C CYS A 190 -13.39 0.31 11.32
N MET A 191 -13.13 1.53 10.83
CA MET A 191 -12.55 2.60 11.64
C MET A 191 -13.48 3.05 12.77
N GLN A 192 -14.79 3.17 12.52
CA GLN A 192 -15.75 3.45 13.57
C GLN A 192 -15.68 2.42 14.69
N LYS A 193 -15.67 1.14 14.35
CA LYS A 193 -15.57 0.05 15.32
C LYS A 193 -14.24 0.03 16.08
N LYS A 194 -13.13 0.29 15.39
CA LYS A 194 -11.78 0.19 15.97
C LYS A 194 -11.34 1.44 16.72
N TRP A 195 -11.85 2.61 16.34
CA TRP A 195 -11.35 3.89 16.86
C TRP A 195 -12.38 4.60 17.76
N VAL A 196 -13.67 4.52 17.43
CA VAL A 196 -14.71 5.25 18.17
C VAL A 196 -15.29 4.41 19.32
N GLU A 197 -15.30 3.08 19.20
CA GLU A 197 -15.83 2.14 20.19
C GLU A 197 -14.75 1.59 21.15
N SER A 198 -13.47 2.02 21.02
CA SER A 198 -12.35 1.68 21.91
C SER A 198 -12.10 2.77 22.93
#